data_2558c7a63b98923f0ef79efab0742788
#
_entry.id   2558c7a63b98923f0ef79efab0742788
#
_cell.length_a   1.000
_cell.length_b   1.000
_cell.length_c   1.000
_cell.angle_alpha   90.00
_cell.angle_beta   90.00
_cell.angle_gamma   90.00
#
_symmetry.space_group_name_H-M   'P 1'
#
loop_
_entity.id
_entity.type
_entity.pdbx_description
1 polymer ?
#
loop_
_entity_poly.entity_id
_entity_poly.type
_entity_poly.pdbx_seq_one_letter_code
_entity_poly.pdbx_strand_id
1 'polypeptide(L)'
;MALYLSKTVVELREVSLKNKPQPMLEISPKGTVPVLLLDDGSVIDESIEIIEWCIKKKKDMFKDTLKKEQELFVEDTIKLFDEKFKFHLDRYKYATRYKNVDAVSHRDACLDILKTLDKNINNTKWFFSNNVNKIDISVLPFIRQFRIADPLWFDANQNIPNIQIWLENFLQSNLLNEVMINFDVWEPNDPIKLFPTNL
;
A
#
# COMPACT_ATOMS: atom_id res chain seq x y z
N MET A 1 -6.91 0.44 -3.24
CA MET A 1 -7.39 1.72 -2.65
C MET A 1 -7.51 2.82 -3.70
N ALA A 2 -6.49 3.16 -4.47
CA ALA A 2 -6.58 4.25 -5.45
C ALA A 2 -7.70 4.06 -6.49
N LEU A 3 -7.86 2.87 -7.07
CA LEU A 3 -8.96 2.54 -7.98
C LEU A 3 -10.34 2.73 -7.32
N TYR A 4 -10.48 2.31 -6.07
CA TYR A 4 -11.72 2.51 -5.31
C TYR A 4 -12.04 4.00 -5.09
N LEU A 5 -11.06 4.77 -4.60
CA LEU A 5 -11.23 6.20 -4.33
C LEU A 5 -11.48 7.02 -5.60
N SER A 6 -10.83 6.67 -6.70
CA SER A 6 -11.06 7.30 -8.00
C SER A 6 -12.33 6.84 -8.69
N LYS A 7 -13.02 5.84 -8.14
CA LYS A 7 -14.17 5.17 -8.75
C LYS A 7 -13.87 4.60 -10.15
N THR A 8 -12.64 4.14 -10.33
CA THR A 8 -12.21 3.55 -11.59
C THR A 8 -12.48 2.04 -11.55
N VAL A 9 -13.42 1.60 -12.37
CA VAL A 9 -13.76 0.17 -12.51
C VAL A 9 -12.76 -0.51 -13.43
N VAL A 10 -12.25 -1.64 -12.98
CA VAL A 10 -11.35 -2.51 -13.76
C VAL A 10 -11.83 -3.96 -13.70
N GLU A 11 -11.44 -4.75 -14.70
CA GLU A 11 -11.51 -6.20 -14.59
C GLU A 11 -10.42 -6.66 -13.62
N LEU A 12 -10.81 -7.34 -12.53
CA LEU A 12 -9.89 -7.87 -11.54
C LEU A 12 -9.56 -9.33 -11.85
N ARG A 13 -8.28 -9.63 -11.88
CA ARG A 13 -7.75 -10.99 -11.97
C ARG A 13 -6.84 -11.24 -10.76
N GLU A 14 -7.35 -11.91 -9.73
CA GLU A 14 -6.55 -12.32 -8.57
C GLU A 14 -5.55 -13.39 -8.99
N VAL A 15 -4.31 -13.30 -8.52
CA VAL A 15 -3.24 -14.20 -8.95
C VAL A 15 -2.54 -14.87 -7.76
N SER A 16 -2.19 -16.14 -7.94
CA SER A 16 -1.28 -16.82 -7.03
C SER A 16 0.15 -16.41 -7.31
N LEU A 17 0.84 -15.80 -6.33
CA LEU A 17 2.23 -15.39 -6.47
C LEU A 17 3.20 -16.58 -6.66
N LYS A 18 2.79 -17.80 -6.27
CA LYS A 18 3.56 -19.04 -6.48
C LYS A 18 3.37 -19.63 -7.87
N ASN A 19 2.22 -19.36 -8.50
CA ASN A 19 1.87 -19.85 -9.83
C ASN A 19 1.23 -18.72 -10.62
N LYS A 20 2.07 -17.85 -11.19
CA LYS A 20 1.61 -16.67 -11.93
C LYS A 20 1.08 -17.09 -13.30
N PRO A 21 -0.08 -16.58 -13.73
CA PRO A 21 -0.64 -16.92 -15.03
C PRO A 21 0.20 -16.37 -16.18
N GLN A 22 0.33 -17.16 -17.24
CA GLN A 22 1.12 -16.81 -18.42
C GLN A 22 0.74 -15.45 -19.03
N PRO A 23 -0.56 -15.10 -19.19
CA PRO A 23 -0.94 -13.78 -19.71
C PRO A 23 -0.41 -12.60 -18.88
N MET A 24 -0.27 -12.76 -17.55
CA MET A 24 0.34 -11.72 -16.71
C MET A 24 1.83 -11.57 -17.01
N LEU A 25 2.55 -12.68 -17.17
CA LEU A 25 4.00 -12.67 -17.44
C LEU A 25 4.33 -12.11 -18.82
N GLU A 26 3.41 -12.24 -19.79
CA GLU A 26 3.56 -11.69 -21.13
C GLU A 26 3.49 -10.16 -21.15
N ILE A 27 2.59 -9.57 -20.33
CA ILE A 27 2.43 -8.11 -20.24
C ILE A 27 3.39 -7.45 -19.26
N SER A 28 3.80 -8.17 -18.20
CA SER A 28 4.78 -7.71 -17.19
C SER A 28 5.76 -8.83 -16.85
N PRO A 29 6.87 -8.96 -17.60
CA PRO A 29 7.90 -10.00 -17.40
C PRO A 29 8.55 -9.94 -16.01
N LYS A 30 8.50 -8.79 -15.33
CA LYS A 30 8.90 -8.59 -13.94
C LYS A 30 8.15 -9.53 -12.99
N GLY A 31 6.91 -9.91 -13.34
CA GLY A 31 6.11 -10.87 -12.59
C GLY A 31 5.79 -10.43 -11.15
N THR A 32 5.80 -9.13 -10.87
CA THR A 32 5.36 -8.55 -9.60
C THR A 32 3.91 -8.10 -9.68
N VAL A 33 3.26 -7.93 -8.54
CA VAL A 33 1.92 -7.34 -8.45
C VAL A 33 2.01 -6.02 -7.68
N PRO A 34 1.13 -5.06 -7.99
CA PRO A 34 0.04 -5.09 -8.98
C PRO A 34 0.52 -4.88 -10.42
N VAL A 35 -0.30 -5.29 -11.40
CA VAL A 35 -0.16 -4.95 -12.81
C VAL A 35 -1.49 -4.39 -13.31
N LEU A 36 -1.48 -3.22 -13.93
CA LEU A 36 -2.64 -2.59 -14.55
C LEU A 36 -2.41 -2.46 -16.05
N LEU A 37 -3.22 -3.17 -16.84
CA LEU A 37 -3.26 -3.04 -18.29
C LEU A 37 -4.34 -2.01 -18.66
N LEU A 38 -3.98 -1.00 -19.43
CA LEU A 38 -4.88 0.05 -19.89
C LEU A 38 -5.51 -0.30 -21.25
N ASP A 39 -6.59 0.39 -21.61
CA ASP A 39 -7.32 0.15 -22.86
C ASP A 39 -6.49 0.42 -24.13
N ASP A 40 -5.48 1.27 -24.03
CA ASP A 40 -4.53 1.58 -25.11
C ASP A 40 -3.39 0.56 -25.22
N GLY A 41 -3.38 -0.47 -24.39
CA GLY A 41 -2.36 -1.51 -24.34
C GLY A 41 -1.14 -1.15 -23.47
N SER A 42 -1.08 0.04 -22.89
CA SER A 42 -0.01 0.40 -21.96
C SER A 42 -0.13 -0.33 -20.62
N VAL A 43 0.99 -0.62 -19.98
CA VAL A 43 1.06 -1.38 -18.73
C VAL A 43 1.68 -0.53 -17.64
N ILE A 44 1.07 -0.53 -16.46
CA ILE A 44 1.59 0.09 -15.24
C ILE A 44 1.79 -1.03 -14.21
N ASP A 45 3.01 -1.28 -13.78
CA ASP A 45 3.35 -2.39 -12.90
C ASP A 45 4.05 -1.97 -11.58
N GLU A 46 3.98 -0.67 -11.25
CA GLU A 46 4.35 -0.14 -9.94
C GLU A 46 3.13 0.45 -9.23
N SER A 47 2.95 0.11 -7.95
CA SER A 47 1.77 0.54 -7.17
C SER A 47 1.67 2.06 -7.07
N ILE A 48 2.79 2.77 -6.96
CA ILE A 48 2.80 4.24 -6.89
C ILE A 48 2.37 4.87 -8.22
N GLU A 49 2.77 4.31 -9.34
CA GLU A 49 2.39 4.79 -10.66
C GLU A 49 0.89 4.59 -10.93
N ILE A 50 0.30 3.49 -10.43
CA ILE A 50 -1.16 3.29 -10.46
C ILE A 50 -1.87 4.35 -9.62
N ILE A 51 -1.34 4.71 -8.44
CA ILE A 51 -1.89 5.79 -7.61
C ILE A 51 -1.84 7.11 -8.37
N GLU A 52 -0.70 7.46 -8.97
CA GLU A 52 -0.53 8.69 -9.77
C GLU A 52 -1.46 8.72 -10.99
N TRP A 53 -1.61 7.60 -11.68
CA TRP A 53 -2.56 7.48 -12.78
C TRP A 53 -4.00 7.73 -12.33
N CYS A 54 -4.42 7.17 -11.19
CA CYS A 54 -5.73 7.42 -10.62
C CYS A 54 -5.95 8.89 -10.25
N ILE A 55 -4.95 9.56 -9.66
CA ILE A 55 -5.00 10.98 -9.32
C ILE A 55 -5.14 11.84 -10.58
N LYS A 56 -4.38 11.53 -11.64
CA LYS A 56 -4.49 12.24 -12.92
C LYS A 56 -5.86 12.06 -13.58
N LYS A 57 -6.43 10.85 -13.47
CA LYS A 57 -7.75 10.54 -14.02
C LYS A 57 -8.88 11.23 -13.24
N LYS A 58 -8.73 11.35 -11.92
CA LYS A 58 -9.71 11.97 -11.03
C LYS A 58 -9.03 12.95 -10.05
N LYS A 59 -8.92 14.21 -10.46
CA LYS A 59 -8.21 15.26 -9.73
C LYS A 59 -8.81 15.57 -8.34
N ASP A 60 -10.09 15.31 -8.14
CA ASP A 60 -10.82 15.48 -6.88
C ASP A 60 -10.93 14.18 -6.05
N MET A 61 -10.06 13.21 -6.31
CA MET A 61 -10.03 11.92 -5.59
C MET A 61 -9.79 12.13 -4.09
N PHE A 62 -8.94 13.07 -3.73
CA PHE A 62 -8.73 13.51 -2.36
C PHE A 62 -9.48 14.81 -2.09
N LYS A 63 -10.18 14.87 -0.94
CA LYS A 63 -11.02 16.01 -0.59
C LYS A 63 -10.21 17.25 -0.20
N ASP A 64 -9.03 17.02 0.40
CA ASP A 64 -8.21 18.10 0.92
C ASP A 64 -7.08 18.42 -0.05
N THR A 65 -6.84 19.71 -0.25
CA THR A 65 -5.67 20.20 -0.96
C THR A 65 -4.51 20.35 0.04
N LEU A 66 -3.41 19.71 -0.23
CA LEU A 66 -2.20 19.82 0.59
C LEU A 66 -1.47 21.14 0.27
N LYS A 67 -0.78 21.69 1.27
CA LYS A 67 0.18 22.77 1.05
C LYS A 67 1.43 22.21 0.38
N LYS A 68 2.17 23.05 -0.35
CA LYS A 68 3.38 22.64 -1.07
C LYS A 68 4.41 21.90 -0.19
N GLU A 69 4.58 22.34 1.06
CA GLU A 69 5.47 21.71 2.03
C GLU A 69 4.97 20.30 2.41
N GLN A 70 3.65 20.11 2.52
CA GLN A 70 3.04 18.82 2.79
C GLN A 70 3.16 17.90 1.58
N GLU A 71 3.02 18.41 0.36
CA GLU A 71 3.23 17.64 -0.88
C GLU A 71 4.65 17.09 -0.96
N LEU A 72 5.65 17.94 -0.72
CA LEU A 72 7.05 17.53 -0.69
C LEU A 72 7.30 16.46 0.39
N PHE A 73 6.75 16.67 1.59
CA PHE A 73 6.85 15.68 2.67
C PHE A 73 6.23 14.34 2.29
N VAL A 74 5.08 14.35 1.60
CA VAL A 74 4.42 13.13 1.10
C VAL A 74 5.31 12.40 0.11
N GLU A 75 5.89 13.11 -0.87
CA GLU A 75 6.75 12.51 -1.89
C GLU A 75 8.01 11.90 -1.27
N ASP A 76 8.70 12.62 -0.39
CA ASP A 76 9.88 12.13 0.32
C ASP A 76 9.56 10.92 1.20
N THR A 77 8.41 10.94 1.87
CA THR A 77 7.97 9.82 2.72
C THR A 77 7.65 8.58 1.88
N ILE A 78 6.91 8.73 0.78
CA ILE A 78 6.59 7.61 -0.11
C ILE A 78 7.87 6.99 -0.67
N LYS A 79 8.81 7.80 -1.13
CA LYS A 79 10.10 7.35 -1.62
C LYS A 79 10.89 6.59 -0.53
N LEU A 80 10.93 7.12 0.68
CA LEU A 80 11.58 6.48 1.83
C LEU A 80 10.98 5.10 2.12
N PHE A 81 9.64 4.98 2.02
CA PHE A 81 8.94 3.72 2.27
C PHE A 81 9.16 2.70 1.15
N ASP A 82 9.11 3.12 -0.10
CA ASP A 82 9.29 2.21 -1.24
C ASP A 82 10.74 1.71 -1.37
N GLU A 83 11.73 2.55 -1.08
CA GLU A 83 13.15 2.19 -1.18
C GLU A 83 13.68 1.53 0.09
N LYS A 84 13.61 2.23 1.25
CA LYS A 84 14.29 1.80 2.48
C LYS A 84 13.40 0.97 3.39
N PHE A 85 12.19 1.45 3.69
CA PHE A 85 11.31 0.72 4.60
C PHE A 85 10.96 -0.66 4.06
N LYS A 86 10.58 -0.76 2.80
CA LYS A 86 10.28 -2.02 2.11
C LYS A 86 11.47 -2.98 2.12
N PHE A 87 12.68 -2.48 1.87
CA PHE A 87 13.90 -3.28 1.93
C PHE A 87 14.09 -3.93 3.31
N HIS A 88 13.91 -3.17 4.38
CA HIS A 88 14.04 -3.68 5.75
C HIS A 88 12.85 -4.56 6.14
N LEU A 89 11.63 -4.18 5.77
CA LEU A 89 10.42 -4.95 6.01
C LEU A 89 10.51 -6.36 5.43
N ASP A 90 10.95 -6.49 4.18
CA ASP A 90 11.09 -7.79 3.52
C ASP A 90 12.10 -8.69 4.23
N ARG A 91 13.22 -8.14 4.69
CA ARG A 91 14.26 -8.88 5.43
C ARG A 91 13.84 -9.22 6.85
N TYR A 92 13.03 -8.40 7.47
CA TYR A 92 12.41 -8.71 8.75
C TYR A 92 11.38 -9.82 8.62
N LYS A 93 10.39 -9.62 7.74
CA LYS A 93 9.22 -10.50 7.62
C LYS A 93 9.57 -11.86 6.99
N TYR A 94 10.52 -11.88 6.06
CA TYR A 94 10.92 -13.04 5.29
C TYR A 94 12.41 -13.38 5.47
N ALA A 95 12.93 -13.21 6.67
CA ALA A 95 14.36 -13.40 6.98
C ALA A 95 14.91 -14.73 6.48
N THR A 96 14.10 -15.80 6.51
CA THR A 96 14.49 -17.14 6.05
C THR A 96 14.77 -17.23 4.54
N ARG A 97 14.38 -16.23 3.74
CA ARG A 97 14.66 -16.16 2.30
C ARG A 97 16.04 -15.57 1.99
N TYR A 98 16.70 -14.99 2.98
CA TYR A 98 17.97 -14.29 2.82
C TYR A 98 19.07 -14.99 3.61
N LYS A 99 20.29 -15.00 3.07
CA LYS A 99 21.47 -15.53 3.79
C LYS A 99 22.03 -14.45 4.72
N ASN A 100 22.40 -14.83 5.93
CA ASN A 100 23.09 -13.97 6.91
C ASN A 100 22.33 -12.68 7.25
N VAL A 101 21.00 -12.74 7.35
CA VAL A 101 20.16 -11.60 7.72
C VAL A 101 19.82 -11.67 9.20
N ASP A 102 20.08 -10.59 9.92
CA ASP A 102 19.57 -10.35 11.26
C ASP A 102 18.21 -9.65 11.18
N ALA A 103 17.13 -10.42 11.38
CA ALA A 103 15.77 -9.90 11.32
C ALA A 103 15.51 -8.77 12.32
N VAL A 104 16.13 -8.83 13.51
CA VAL A 104 15.95 -7.82 14.58
C VAL A 104 16.53 -6.48 14.14
N SER A 105 17.74 -6.46 13.58
CA SER A 105 18.35 -5.24 13.05
C SER A 105 17.48 -4.59 11.96
N HIS A 106 16.85 -5.39 11.10
CA HIS A 106 15.95 -4.88 10.06
C HIS A 106 14.62 -4.38 10.64
N ARG A 107 14.08 -5.04 11.67
CA ARG A 107 12.92 -4.53 12.42
C ARG A 107 13.24 -3.17 13.04
N ASP A 108 14.39 -3.05 13.69
CA ASP A 108 14.77 -1.83 14.40
C ASP A 108 15.01 -0.68 13.40
N ALA A 109 15.56 -0.95 12.22
CA ALA A 109 15.66 0.03 11.14
C ALA A 109 14.28 0.52 10.64
N CYS A 110 13.28 -0.38 10.51
CA CYS A 110 11.90 0.02 10.25
C CYS A 110 11.35 0.89 11.38
N LEU A 111 11.57 0.50 12.64
CA LEU A 111 11.11 1.26 13.79
C LEU A 111 11.68 2.67 13.82
N ASP A 112 12.93 2.88 13.48
CA ASP A 112 13.55 4.22 13.47
C ASP A 112 12.93 5.13 12.40
N ILE A 113 12.56 4.58 11.24
CA ILE A 113 11.78 5.30 10.23
C ILE A 113 10.41 5.67 10.80
N LEU A 114 9.72 4.73 11.45
CA LEU A 114 8.41 4.97 12.04
C LEU A 114 8.45 6.00 13.18
N LYS A 115 9.47 5.99 14.05
CA LYS A 115 9.65 7.01 15.10
C LYS A 115 9.78 8.43 14.52
N THR A 116 10.44 8.55 13.37
CA THR A 116 10.57 9.84 12.70
C THR A 116 9.24 10.28 12.11
N LEU A 117 8.50 9.37 11.51
CA LEU A 117 7.18 9.64 10.94
C LEU A 117 6.14 9.95 12.03
N ASP A 118 6.18 9.25 13.16
CA ASP A 118 5.25 9.40 14.30
C ASP A 118 5.14 10.84 14.81
N LYS A 119 6.28 11.55 14.82
CA LYS A 119 6.38 12.96 15.26
C LYS A 119 5.63 13.94 14.35
N ASN A 120 5.31 13.52 13.13
CA ASN A 120 4.66 14.36 12.12
C ASN A 120 3.16 14.09 11.98
N ILE A 121 2.63 13.08 12.68
CA ILE A 121 1.22 12.76 12.65
C ILE A 121 0.46 13.69 13.58
N ASN A 122 -0.56 14.35 13.05
CA ASN A 122 -1.46 15.19 13.82
C ASN A 122 -2.53 14.33 14.55
N ASN A 123 -3.19 14.92 15.52
CA ASN A 123 -4.33 14.28 16.19
C ASN A 123 -5.59 14.32 15.30
N THR A 124 -5.52 13.69 14.13
CA THR A 124 -6.56 13.60 13.11
C THR A 124 -6.76 12.13 12.73
N LYS A 125 -7.90 11.82 12.08
CA LYS A 125 -8.20 10.45 11.67
C LYS A 125 -7.17 9.89 10.67
N TRP A 126 -6.75 10.72 9.71
CA TRP A 126 -5.75 10.42 8.70
C TRP A 126 -4.52 11.29 8.91
N PHE A 127 -3.47 11.12 8.14
CA PHE A 127 -2.17 11.73 8.41
C PHE A 127 -2.21 13.25 8.63
N PHE A 128 -2.89 13.98 7.75
CA PHE A 128 -2.95 15.45 7.83
C PHE A 128 -4.30 16.00 8.27
N SER A 129 -5.38 15.22 8.15
CA SER A 129 -6.75 15.69 8.34
C SER A 129 -7.72 14.55 8.69
N ASN A 130 -9.02 14.84 8.62
CA ASN A 130 -10.07 13.82 8.76
C ASN A 130 -10.47 13.16 7.43
N ASN A 131 -9.83 13.52 6.33
CA ASN A 131 -10.01 12.92 5.01
C ASN A 131 -8.75 12.17 4.58
N VAL A 132 -8.96 11.01 3.93
CA VAL A 132 -7.86 10.22 3.36
C VAL A 132 -7.13 11.02 2.28
N ASN A 133 -5.82 10.86 2.20
CA ASN A 133 -4.97 11.47 1.19
C ASN A 133 -3.90 10.49 0.65
N LYS A 134 -3.01 10.98 -0.21
CA LYS A 134 -2.02 10.15 -0.91
C LYS A 134 -1.09 9.39 0.04
N ILE A 135 -0.60 10.02 1.12
CA ILE A 135 0.31 9.35 2.06
C ILE A 135 -0.37 8.17 2.77
N ASP A 136 -1.66 8.30 3.11
CA ASP A 136 -2.40 7.25 3.79
C ASP A 136 -2.46 5.97 2.95
N ILE A 137 -2.82 6.08 1.68
CA ILE A 137 -2.96 4.90 0.81
C ILE A 137 -1.62 4.34 0.33
N SER A 138 -0.55 5.15 0.36
CA SER A 138 0.79 4.72 -0.06
C SER A 138 1.59 4.09 1.07
N VAL A 139 1.42 4.53 2.31
CA VAL A 139 2.28 4.17 3.45
C VAL A 139 1.64 3.14 4.37
N LEU A 140 0.35 3.28 4.68
CA LEU A 140 -0.35 2.37 5.61
C LEU A 140 -0.29 0.88 5.24
N PRO A 141 -0.29 0.48 3.95
CA PRO A 141 -0.08 -0.92 3.59
C PRO A 141 1.25 -1.50 4.09
N PHE A 142 2.32 -0.73 4.06
CA PHE A 142 3.63 -1.15 4.56
C PHE A 142 3.61 -1.28 6.09
N ILE A 143 3.04 -0.30 6.79
CA ILE A 143 2.92 -0.32 8.26
C ILE A 143 2.06 -1.49 8.71
N ARG A 144 0.95 -1.75 8.01
CA ARG A 144 0.12 -2.93 8.25
C ARG A 144 0.91 -4.23 8.09
N GLN A 145 1.73 -4.35 7.05
CA GLN A 145 2.58 -5.54 6.85
C GLN A 145 3.66 -5.67 7.92
N PHE A 146 4.18 -4.56 8.43
CA PHE A 146 5.15 -4.54 9.52
C PHE A 146 4.50 -5.03 10.83
N ARG A 147 3.30 -4.54 11.16
CA ARG A 147 2.53 -5.04 12.31
C ARG A 147 2.23 -6.54 12.20
N ILE A 148 1.83 -7.02 11.01
CA ILE A 148 1.51 -8.45 10.79
C ILE A 148 2.72 -9.36 11.04
N ALA A 149 3.96 -8.89 10.88
CA ALA A 149 5.15 -9.69 11.12
C ALA A 149 5.30 -10.08 12.60
N ASP A 150 4.96 -9.17 13.53
CA ASP A 150 4.90 -9.43 14.98
C ASP A 150 3.90 -8.45 15.64
N PRO A 151 2.60 -8.81 15.69
CA PRO A 151 1.58 -7.93 16.23
C PRO A 151 1.77 -7.59 17.71
N LEU A 152 2.21 -8.55 18.52
CA LEU A 152 2.39 -8.34 19.96
C LEU A 152 3.50 -7.33 20.23
N TRP A 153 4.62 -7.46 19.54
CA TRP A 153 5.71 -6.52 19.67
C TRP A 153 5.35 -5.13 19.17
N PHE A 154 4.67 -5.03 18.00
CA PHE A 154 4.25 -3.75 17.43
C PHE A 154 3.27 -3.02 18.34
N ASP A 155 2.23 -3.72 18.84
CA ASP A 155 1.17 -3.12 19.65
C ASP A 155 1.66 -2.73 21.06
N ALA A 156 2.69 -3.39 21.59
CA ALA A 156 3.33 -3.03 22.87
C ALA A 156 4.37 -1.89 22.76
N ASN A 157 4.70 -1.43 21.54
CA ASN A 157 5.76 -0.44 21.35
C ASN A 157 5.30 0.98 21.66
N GLN A 158 5.85 1.57 22.74
CA GLN A 158 5.49 2.91 23.20
C GLN A 158 6.16 4.06 22.44
N ASN A 159 7.03 3.77 21.48
CA ASN A 159 7.78 4.80 20.74
C ASN A 159 7.05 5.31 19.49
N ILE A 160 5.91 4.72 19.11
CA ILE A 160 5.16 5.01 17.88
C ILE A 160 3.64 5.09 18.13
N PRO A 161 3.19 5.80 19.18
CA PRO A 161 1.77 5.80 19.57
C PRO A 161 0.84 6.40 18.48
N ASN A 162 1.30 7.45 17.77
CA ASN A 162 0.51 8.08 16.73
C ASN A 162 0.40 7.19 15.48
N ILE A 163 1.46 6.47 15.14
CA ILE A 163 1.44 5.43 14.08
C ILE A 163 0.42 4.33 14.41
N GLN A 164 0.39 3.88 15.66
CA GLN A 164 -0.57 2.84 16.08
C GLN A 164 -2.02 3.33 15.94
N ILE A 165 -2.32 4.56 16.38
CA ILE A 165 -3.64 5.18 16.24
C ILE A 165 -4.00 5.36 14.76
N TRP A 166 -3.07 5.86 13.94
CA TRP A 166 -3.28 6.06 12.50
C TRP A 166 -3.54 4.73 11.78
N LEU A 167 -2.77 3.69 12.11
CA LEU A 167 -3.00 2.35 11.58
C LEU A 167 -4.35 1.79 12.02
N GLU A 168 -4.74 1.96 13.29
CA GLU A 168 -6.03 1.48 13.80
C GLU A 168 -7.20 2.17 13.10
N ASN A 169 -7.13 3.48 12.89
CA ASN A 169 -8.12 4.22 12.09
C ASN A 169 -8.27 3.67 10.67
N PHE A 170 -7.16 3.24 10.06
CA PHE A 170 -7.18 2.59 8.75
C PHE A 170 -7.81 1.20 8.82
N LEU A 171 -7.42 0.39 9.81
CA LEU A 171 -7.92 -0.98 9.97
C LEU A 171 -9.44 -1.02 10.20
N GLN A 172 -10.00 0.00 10.87
CA GLN A 172 -11.43 0.14 11.11
C GLN A 172 -12.16 0.92 10.01
N SER A 173 -11.48 1.35 8.96
CA SER A 173 -12.09 2.17 7.92
C SER A 173 -12.93 1.36 6.93
N ASN A 174 -14.01 1.97 6.44
CA ASN A 174 -14.76 1.42 5.31
C ASN A 174 -13.86 1.24 4.08
N LEU A 175 -12.86 2.12 3.89
CA LEU A 175 -11.90 1.99 2.79
C LEU A 175 -11.20 0.62 2.81
N LEU A 176 -10.70 0.19 3.98
CA LEU A 176 -10.05 -1.12 4.06
C LEU A 176 -11.04 -2.26 3.83
N ASN A 177 -12.23 -2.19 4.40
CA ASN A 177 -13.25 -3.22 4.25
C ASN A 177 -13.64 -3.42 2.78
N GLU A 178 -13.79 -2.33 2.02
CA GLU A 178 -14.17 -2.36 0.60
C GLU A 178 -13.04 -2.88 -0.31
N VAL A 179 -11.78 -2.73 0.08
CA VAL A 179 -10.63 -3.13 -0.75
C VAL A 179 -10.01 -4.46 -0.35
N MET A 180 -10.33 -4.99 0.85
CA MET A 180 -9.80 -6.26 1.34
C MET A 180 -10.77 -7.43 1.15
N ILE A 181 -11.60 -7.34 0.13
CA ILE A 181 -12.45 -8.45 -0.31
C ILE A 181 -11.56 -9.56 -0.87
N ASN A 182 -11.82 -10.79 -0.47
CA ASN A 182 -11.13 -11.95 -1.02
C ASN A 182 -11.75 -12.35 -2.37
N PHE A 183 -10.91 -12.54 -3.35
CA PHE A 183 -11.29 -13.06 -4.66
C PHE A 183 -10.63 -14.43 -4.86
N ASP A 184 -11.34 -15.31 -5.57
CA ASP A 184 -10.73 -16.56 -6.02
C ASP A 184 -9.65 -16.27 -7.06
N VAL A 185 -8.60 -17.10 -7.06
CA VAL A 185 -7.54 -17.02 -8.07
C VAL A 185 -8.15 -17.17 -9.45
N TRP A 186 -7.80 -16.24 -10.35
CA TRP A 186 -8.32 -16.23 -11.71
C TRP A 186 -7.76 -17.39 -12.55
N GLU A 187 -8.66 -18.00 -13.33
CA GLU A 187 -8.32 -19.00 -14.35
C GLU A 187 -8.84 -18.57 -15.73
N PRO A 188 -8.19 -19.02 -16.82
CA PRO A 188 -8.70 -18.76 -18.18
C PRO A 188 -10.16 -19.24 -18.33
N ASN A 189 -11.02 -18.40 -18.89
CA ASN A 189 -12.46 -18.57 -19.06
C ASN A 189 -13.34 -18.31 -17.82
N ASP A 190 -12.76 -17.86 -16.70
CA ASP A 190 -13.56 -17.38 -15.60
C ASP A 190 -14.44 -16.18 -16.01
N PRO A 191 -15.63 -16.03 -15.40
CA PRO A 191 -16.44 -14.84 -15.61
C PRO A 191 -15.69 -13.58 -15.16
N ILE A 192 -15.92 -12.47 -15.89
CA ILE A 192 -15.33 -11.18 -15.58
C ILE A 192 -15.73 -10.76 -14.17
N LYS A 193 -14.74 -10.50 -13.32
CA LYS A 193 -14.91 -9.91 -11.98
C LYS A 193 -14.54 -8.44 -12.06
N LEU A 194 -15.42 -7.56 -11.63
CA LEU A 194 -15.17 -6.12 -11.63
C LEU A 194 -14.76 -5.64 -10.23
N PHE A 195 -13.86 -4.67 -10.19
CA PHE A 195 -13.46 -3.96 -8.97
C PHE A 195 -13.36 -2.46 -9.25
N PRO A 196 -13.85 -1.59 -8.36
CA PRO A 196 -14.71 -1.85 -7.20
C PRO A 196 -16.08 -2.42 -7.57
N THR A 197 -16.65 -3.25 -6.69
CA THR A 197 -17.96 -3.88 -6.92
C THR A 197 -19.14 -2.97 -6.56
N ASN A 198 -18.92 -2.03 -5.63
CA ASN A 198 -19.94 -1.12 -5.10
C ASN A 198 -19.48 0.33 -5.33
N LEU A 199 -20.06 0.99 -6.33
CA LEU A 199 -19.83 2.41 -6.64
C LEU A 199 -21.10 3.23 -6.48
#